data_b34a77a4379225f48ecdc644a5f0c6d2
#
_entry.id   b34a77a4379225f48ecdc644a5f0c6d2
#
_cell.length_a   1.000
_cell.length_b   1.000
_cell.length_c   1.000
_cell.angle_alpha   90.00
_cell.angle_beta   90.00
_cell.angle_gamma   90.00
#
_symmetry.space_group_name_H-M   'P 1'
#
loop_
_entity.id
_entity.type
_entity.pdbx_description
1 polymer ?
#
loop_
_entity_poly.entity_id
_entity_poly.type
_entity_poly.pdbx_seq_one_letter_code
_entity_poly.pdbx_strand_id
1 'polypeptide(L)'
;LLPGAHRLCFDDGRVILTLFFGDAAELLPKLRARVDAFYLDGFSPAKNPDLWSPRIYSSLARLAVTGATLATWSVAGAVRKALADTGFLLEKSPGFGGKREMTRGIFRIGNRQAASSPERHAIILGAGMAGCAVAQQLAARGWRIELIDAAEAPARGASGNHAAVLRPLPSSDDNLLARWTRAGFLHLRRHLQNLEAFGQHPRWQDCGVLHLAR
;
A
#
# COMPACT_ATOMS: atom_id res chain seq x y z
N LEU A 1 -1.01 16.91 -3.84
CA LEU A 1 -1.14 15.50 -3.43
C LEU A 1 -1.99 15.45 -2.17
N LEU A 2 -3.01 14.59 -2.17
CA LEU A 2 -3.88 14.42 -1.00
C LEU A 2 -3.22 13.49 0.02
N PRO A 3 -3.37 13.74 1.34
CA PRO A 3 -2.94 12.83 2.38
C PRO A 3 -3.57 11.44 2.22
N GLY A 4 -2.87 10.39 2.64
CA GLY A 4 -3.36 9.02 2.62
C GLY A 4 -2.58 8.08 1.72
N ALA A 5 -3.15 6.92 1.43
CA ALA A 5 -2.53 5.87 0.63
C ALA A 5 -2.92 5.97 -0.84
N HIS A 6 -1.94 5.95 -1.73
CA HIS A 6 -2.09 5.95 -3.17
C HIS A 6 -1.42 4.73 -3.76
N ARG A 7 -2.19 3.87 -4.42
CA ARG A 7 -1.69 2.62 -5.01
C ARG A 7 -1.57 2.74 -6.52
N LEU A 8 -0.39 2.45 -7.03
CA LEU A 8 -0.03 2.44 -8.44
C LEU A 8 0.39 1.02 -8.82
N CYS A 9 -0.08 0.55 -9.97
CA CYS A 9 0.31 -0.74 -10.53
C CYS A 9 1.11 -0.49 -11.80
N PHE A 10 2.24 -1.18 -11.94
CA PHE A 10 3.11 -1.13 -13.09
C PHE A 10 3.38 -2.54 -13.57
N ASP A 11 3.80 -2.69 -14.82
CA ASP A 11 4.26 -3.94 -15.38
C ASP A 11 3.21 -5.06 -15.23
N ASP A 12 1.98 -4.79 -15.70
CA ASP A 12 0.81 -5.67 -15.63
C ASP A 12 0.48 -6.17 -14.20
N GLY A 13 0.75 -5.33 -13.20
CA GLY A 13 0.50 -5.63 -11.80
C GLY A 13 1.62 -6.41 -11.10
N ARG A 14 2.74 -6.70 -11.79
CA ARG A 14 3.92 -7.32 -11.18
C ARG A 14 4.62 -6.39 -10.20
N VAL A 15 4.57 -5.09 -10.45
CA VAL A 15 5.10 -4.07 -9.54
C VAL A 15 3.95 -3.24 -8.99
N ILE A 16 3.83 -3.22 -7.67
CA ILE A 16 2.82 -2.44 -6.96
C ILE A 16 3.53 -1.43 -6.07
N LEU A 17 3.37 -0.14 -6.38
CA LEU A 17 3.85 0.95 -5.56
C LEU A 17 2.70 1.49 -4.71
N THR A 18 2.86 1.49 -3.39
CA THR A 18 1.92 2.16 -2.48
C THR A 18 2.63 3.36 -1.85
N LEU A 19 2.17 4.56 -2.18
CA LEU A 19 2.67 5.81 -1.61
C LEU A 19 1.79 6.20 -0.44
N PHE A 20 2.38 6.50 0.70
CA PHE A 20 1.71 7.05 1.86
C PHE A 20 2.15 8.49 2.06
N PHE A 21 1.22 9.44 1.86
CA PHE A 21 1.46 10.85 2.12
C PHE A 21 0.98 11.20 3.53
N GLY A 22 1.92 11.49 4.42
CA GLY A 22 1.67 11.83 5.81
C GLY A 22 2.92 11.63 6.67
N ASP A 23 2.78 11.84 7.96
CA ASP A 23 3.84 11.65 8.93
C ASP A 23 4.18 10.15 9.09
N ALA A 24 5.46 9.82 8.92
CA ALA A 24 5.93 8.43 9.03
C ALA A 24 5.77 7.88 10.47
N ALA A 25 5.94 8.71 11.50
CA ALA A 25 5.74 8.30 12.89
C ALA A 25 4.27 7.98 13.22
N GLU A 26 3.33 8.53 12.46
CA GLU A 26 1.90 8.25 12.57
C GLU A 26 1.45 7.06 11.70
N LEU A 27 2.08 6.89 10.54
CA LEU A 27 1.66 5.91 9.54
C LEU A 27 2.30 4.54 9.75
N LEU A 28 3.60 4.47 10.02
CA LEU A 28 4.32 3.20 10.18
C LEU A 28 3.75 2.30 11.29
N PRO A 29 3.35 2.79 12.47
CA PRO A 29 2.74 1.95 13.49
C PRO A 29 1.43 1.29 13.05
N LYS A 30 0.68 1.90 12.14
CA LYS A 30 -0.60 1.41 11.62
C LYS A 30 -0.43 0.44 10.45
N LEU A 31 0.75 0.44 9.81
CA LEU A 31 1.05 -0.43 8.67
C LEU A 31 1.19 -1.89 9.12
N ARG A 32 0.55 -2.79 8.39
CA ARG A 32 0.72 -4.25 8.53
C ARG A 32 1.31 -4.78 7.24
N ALA A 33 2.58 -5.15 7.29
CA ALA A 33 3.31 -5.69 6.16
C ALA A 33 4.42 -6.63 6.65
N ARG A 34 4.97 -7.41 5.72
CA ARG A 34 6.22 -8.16 5.88
C ARG A 34 7.19 -7.55 4.90
N VAL A 35 8.26 -6.96 5.42
CA VAL A 35 9.20 -6.18 4.62
C VAL A 35 10.51 -6.93 4.51
N ASP A 36 10.95 -7.16 3.27
CA ASP A 36 12.19 -7.87 2.93
C ASP A 36 13.36 -6.91 2.72
N ALA A 37 13.10 -5.63 2.38
CA ALA A 37 14.13 -4.63 2.18
C ALA A 37 13.68 -3.23 2.63
N PHE A 38 14.56 -2.53 3.33
CA PHE A 38 14.36 -1.15 3.76
C PHE A 38 15.38 -0.22 3.10
N TYR A 39 14.89 0.87 2.52
CA TYR A 39 15.71 1.96 2.02
C TYR A 39 15.36 3.22 2.82
N LEU A 40 16.25 3.62 3.73
CA LEU A 40 16.01 4.77 4.61
C LEU A 40 16.70 6.01 4.01
N ASP A 41 15.90 6.79 3.28
CA ASP A 41 16.34 8.01 2.59
C ASP A 41 15.70 9.25 3.23
N GLY A 42 15.83 9.38 4.54
CA GLY A 42 15.42 10.57 5.28
C GLY A 42 16.47 11.68 5.23
N PHE A 43 16.07 12.93 5.49
CA PHE A 43 17.00 14.03 5.74
C PHE A 43 17.96 13.69 6.89
N SER A 44 19.06 14.47 7.01
CA SER A 44 20.03 14.20 8.09
C SER A 44 19.34 14.21 9.47
N PRO A 45 19.78 13.35 10.41
CA PRO A 45 19.16 13.28 11.74
C PRO A 45 19.13 14.62 12.48
N ALA A 46 20.11 15.48 12.24
CA ALA A 46 20.17 16.82 12.82
C ALA A 46 19.09 17.77 12.26
N LYS A 47 18.64 17.55 11.02
CA LYS A 47 17.62 18.40 10.35
C LYS A 47 16.20 17.84 10.47
N ASN A 48 16.07 16.54 10.67
CA ASN A 48 14.77 15.86 10.83
C ASN A 48 14.87 14.73 11.86
N PRO A 49 14.98 15.06 13.16
CA PRO A 49 15.14 14.07 14.21
C PRO A 49 13.93 13.13 14.35
N ASP A 50 12.72 13.58 14.00
CA ASP A 50 11.48 12.79 14.16
C ASP A 50 11.50 11.55 13.27
N LEU A 51 12.05 11.65 12.06
CA LEU A 51 12.20 10.52 11.13
C LEU A 51 13.22 9.48 11.62
N TRP A 52 14.10 9.87 12.56
CA TRP A 52 15.12 9.02 13.18
C TRP A 52 14.81 8.76 14.66
N SER A 53 13.54 8.72 15.02
CA SER A 53 13.07 8.49 16.39
C SER A 53 12.97 7.00 16.74
N PRO A 54 13.00 6.63 18.03
CA PRO A 54 12.80 5.26 18.49
C PRO A 54 11.51 4.62 17.98
N ARG A 55 10.45 5.42 17.77
CA ARG A 55 9.17 4.97 17.24
C ARG A 55 9.29 4.47 15.81
N ILE A 56 10.09 5.13 14.99
CA ILE A 56 10.42 4.69 13.61
C ILE A 56 11.18 3.37 13.66
N TYR A 57 12.28 3.29 14.42
CA TYR A 57 13.11 2.08 14.48
C TYR A 57 12.32 0.86 14.98
N SER A 58 11.49 1.02 16.02
CA SER A 58 10.61 -0.04 16.51
C SER A 58 9.61 -0.49 15.45
N SER A 59 9.11 0.43 14.63
CA SER A 59 8.21 0.11 13.53
C SER A 59 8.92 -0.68 12.42
N LEU A 60 10.17 -0.32 12.09
CA LEU A 60 10.97 -1.07 11.12
C LEU A 60 11.20 -2.51 11.60
N ALA A 61 11.62 -2.69 12.86
CA ALA A 61 11.84 -4.02 13.44
C ALA A 61 10.57 -4.88 13.43
N ARG A 62 9.41 -4.28 13.76
CA ARG A 62 8.11 -4.97 13.73
C ARG A 62 7.69 -5.42 12.34
N LEU A 63 8.04 -4.66 11.32
CA LEU A 63 7.71 -4.94 9.93
C LEU A 63 8.70 -5.90 9.26
N ALA A 64 9.94 -5.96 9.74
CA ALA A 64 11.01 -6.75 9.14
C ALA A 64 10.74 -8.26 9.22
N VAL A 65 10.98 -8.97 8.12
CA VAL A 65 11.13 -10.43 8.16
C VAL A 65 12.57 -10.78 8.55
N THR A 66 12.79 -11.99 9.06
CA THR A 66 14.15 -12.49 9.29
C THR A 66 14.92 -12.47 7.98
N GLY A 67 16.11 -11.91 7.98
CA GLY A 67 16.93 -11.74 6.78
C GLY A 67 16.60 -10.49 5.97
N ALA A 68 15.64 -9.68 6.40
CA ALA A 68 15.35 -8.40 5.74
C ALA A 68 16.61 -7.52 5.66
N THR A 69 16.86 -6.94 4.50
CA THR A 69 17.99 -6.05 4.26
C THR A 69 17.65 -4.60 4.58
N LEU A 70 18.67 -3.81 4.92
CA LEU A 70 18.53 -2.38 5.15
C LEU A 70 19.67 -1.63 4.48
N ALA A 71 19.37 -0.49 3.87
CA ALA A 71 20.37 0.44 3.37
C ALA A 71 19.98 1.88 3.72
N THR A 72 20.98 2.67 4.12
CA THR A 72 20.84 4.12 4.32
C THR A 72 22.16 4.82 4.04
N TRP A 73 22.06 6.03 3.48
CA TRP A 73 23.22 6.89 3.28
C TRP A 73 23.81 7.42 4.59
N SER A 74 23.05 7.37 5.70
CA SER A 74 23.48 7.87 7.00
C SER A 74 24.48 6.92 7.66
N VAL A 75 25.63 7.44 8.05
CA VAL A 75 26.65 6.72 8.84
C VAL A 75 26.73 7.22 10.27
N ALA A 76 25.79 8.06 10.70
CA ALA A 76 25.74 8.63 12.05
C ALA A 76 25.72 7.55 13.11
N GLY A 77 26.58 7.66 14.12
CA GLY A 77 26.73 6.67 15.20
C GLY A 77 25.42 6.42 15.95
N ALA A 78 24.65 7.47 16.24
CA ALA A 78 23.37 7.36 16.92
C ALA A 78 22.33 6.55 16.10
N VAL A 79 22.24 6.78 14.78
CA VAL A 79 21.37 6.03 13.87
C VAL A 79 21.76 4.55 13.84
N ARG A 80 23.06 4.28 13.68
CA ARG A 80 23.57 2.90 13.65
C ARG A 80 23.31 2.19 14.97
N LYS A 81 23.57 2.86 16.09
CA LYS A 81 23.29 2.28 17.41
C LYS A 81 21.83 1.95 17.58
N ALA A 82 20.92 2.89 17.27
CA ALA A 82 19.49 2.68 17.41
C ALA A 82 18.96 1.55 16.51
N LEU A 83 19.43 1.44 15.27
CA LEU A 83 19.08 0.32 14.39
C LEU A 83 19.62 -1.02 14.92
N ALA A 84 20.85 -1.04 15.46
CA ALA A 84 21.45 -2.24 16.04
C ALA A 84 20.65 -2.71 17.28
N ASP A 85 20.26 -1.77 18.14
CA ASP A 85 19.46 -2.04 19.34
C ASP A 85 18.10 -2.65 19.02
N THR A 86 17.59 -2.47 17.77
CA THR A 86 16.34 -3.07 17.30
C THR A 86 16.52 -4.40 16.54
N GLY A 87 17.75 -4.90 16.41
CA GLY A 87 18.01 -6.23 15.87
C GLY A 87 18.60 -6.29 14.47
N PHE A 88 19.02 -5.14 13.91
CA PHE A 88 19.77 -5.12 12.68
C PHE A 88 21.28 -5.32 12.96
N LEU A 89 21.90 -6.22 12.24
CA LEU A 89 23.37 -6.26 12.13
C LEU A 89 23.79 -5.31 11.04
N LEU A 90 24.64 -4.36 11.40
CA LEU A 90 25.02 -3.24 10.55
C LEU A 90 26.51 -3.27 10.20
N GLU A 91 26.79 -2.91 8.97
CA GLU A 91 28.15 -2.67 8.48
C GLU A 91 28.23 -1.34 7.72
N LYS A 92 29.41 -0.77 7.65
CA LYS A 92 29.71 0.30 6.71
C LYS A 92 30.14 -0.30 5.38
N SER A 93 29.68 0.27 4.30
CA SER A 93 30.07 -0.10 2.94
C SER A 93 30.43 1.14 2.13
N PRO A 94 31.14 0.98 1.00
CA PRO A 94 31.39 2.09 0.09
C PRO A 94 30.08 2.78 -0.30
N GLY A 95 30.06 4.10 -0.29
CA GLY A 95 28.93 4.91 -0.70
C GLY A 95 28.79 5.00 -2.21
N PHE A 96 27.74 5.67 -2.67
CA PHE A 96 27.45 5.92 -4.08
C PHE A 96 27.32 7.43 -4.33
N GLY A 97 27.54 7.88 -5.57
CA GLY A 97 27.31 9.27 -5.98
C GLY A 97 28.11 10.31 -5.19
N GLY A 98 29.42 10.06 -4.95
CA GLY A 98 30.31 10.97 -4.22
C GLY A 98 30.25 10.82 -2.69
N LYS A 99 29.44 9.94 -2.15
CA LYS A 99 29.45 9.57 -0.73
C LYS A 99 30.56 8.58 -0.44
N ARG A 100 31.39 8.86 0.58
CA ARG A 100 32.48 7.98 0.97
C ARG A 100 31.98 6.65 1.56
N GLU A 101 30.98 6.69 2.41
CA GLU A 101 30.45 5.55 3.13
C GLU A 101 28.92 5.60 3.22
N MET A 102 28.30 4.43 3.34
CA MET A 102 26.90 4.23 3.66
C MET A 102 26.75 3.12 4.71
N THR A 103 25.59 2.99 5.33
CA THR A 103 25.27 1.89 6.24
C THR A 103 24.41 0.87 5.55
N ARG A 104 24.78 -0.41 5.65
CA ARG A 104 23.95 -1.55 5.25
C ARG A 104 23.68 -2.42 6.47
N GLY A 105 22.62 -3.23 6.40
CA GLY A 105 22.29 -4.14 7.51
C GLY A 105 21.40 -5.28 7.10
N ILE A 106 21.34 -6.28 7.99
CA ILE A 106 20.47 -7.43 7.88
C ILE A 106 19.76 -7.63 9.22
N PHE A 107 18.45 -7.82 9.19
CA PHE A 107 17.66 -8.09 10.38
C PHE A 107 17.76 -9.56 10.80
N ARG A 108 18.20 -9.82 12.03
CA ARG A 108 18.41 -11.17 12.54
C ARG A 108 17.43 -11.65 13.60
N ILE A 109 16.72 -10.73 14.26
CA ILE A 109 15.77 -11.06 15.32
C ILE A 109 14.38 -11.20 14.70
N GLY A 110 13.89 -12.42 14.58
CA GLY A 110 12.53 -12.64 14.13
C GLY A 110 12.27 -14.13 13.96
N ASN A 111 11.51 -14.68 14.88
CA ASN A 111 11.05 -16.08 14.80
C ASN A 111 9.79 -16.18 13.91
N ARG A 112 9.77 -15.47 12.79
CA ARG A 112 8.72 -15.63 11.80
C ARG A 112 9.31 -16.41 10.63
N GLN A 113 9.38 -17.72 10.79
CA GLN A 113 9.35 -18.61 9.64
C GLN A 113 8.28 -18.08 8.67
N ALA A 114 8.59 -18.07 7.38
CA ALA A 114 7.58 -17.91 6.36
C ALA A 114 6.48 -18.91 6.72
N ALA A 115 5.36 -18.43 7.22
CA ALA A 115 4.18 -19.26 7.29
C ALA A 115 4.01 -19.78 5.87
N SER A 116 4.00 -21.11 5.71
CA SER A 116 3.59 -21.75 4.46
C SER A 116 2.38 -20.94 3.98
N SER A 117 2.45 -20.43 2.77
CA SER A 117 1.34 -19.60 2.26
C SER A 117 0.08 -20.44 2.42
N PRO A 118 -0.88 -20.08 3.27
CA PRO A 118 -2.10 -20.86 3.39
C PRO A 118 -2.72 -20.93 2.01
N GLU A 119 -3.40 -22.04 1.71
CA GLU A 119 -4.13 -22.16 0.45
C GLU A 119 -4.95 -20.89 0.23
N ARG A 120 -4.65 -20.19 -0.86
CA ARG A 120 -5.25 -18.90 -1.16
C ARG A 120 -6.61 -19.13 -1.81
N HIS A 121 -7.60 -19.43 -1.00
CA HIS A 121 -8.97 -19.68 -1.42
C HIS A 121 -9.91 -18.67 -0.73
N ALA A 122 -10.85 -18.12 -1.49
CA ALA A 122 -11.87 -17.20 -0.99
C ALA A 122 -13.22 -17.45 -1.62
N ILE A 123 -14.26 -17.43 -0.80
CA ILE A 123 -15.65 -17.45 -1.23
C ILE A 123 -16.19 -16.03 -1.11
N ILE A 124 -16.80 -15.51 -2.17
CA ILE A 124 -17.37 -14.17 -2.23
C ILE A 124 -18.87 -14.31 -2.42
N LEU A 125 -19.64 -13.73 -1.53
CA LEU A 125 -21.10 -13.71 -1.59
C LEU A 125 -21.57 -12.40 -2.23
N GLY A 126 -22.27 -12.53 -3.37
CA GLY A 126 -22.78 -11.43 -4.16
C GLY A 126 -21.91 -11.09 -5.38
N ALA A 127 -22.47 -11.24 -6.57
CA ALA A 127 -21.86 -10.96 -7.86
C ALA A 127 -22.23 -9.56 -8.40
N GLY A 128 -22.45 -8.60 -7.53
CA GLY A 128 -22.55 -7.18 -7.87
C GLY A 128 -21.17 -6.57 -8.13
N MET A 129 -21.12 -5.28 -8.43
CA MET A 129 -19.88 -4.55 -8.72
C MET A 129 -18.81 -4.74 -7.63
N ALA A 130 -19.18 -4.69 -6.36
CA ALA A 130 -18.26 -4.86 -5.24
C ALA A 130 -17.66 -6.27 -5.20
N GLY A 131 -18.51 -7.32 -5.29
CA GLY A 131 -18.04 -8.70 -5.27
C GLY A 131 -17.16 -9.04 -6.47
N CYS A 132 -17.54 -8.61 -7.67
CA CYS A 132 -16.72 -8.77 -8.87
C CYS A 132 -15.37 -8.06 -8.76
N ALA A 133 -15.33 -6.83 -8.22
CA ALA A 133 -14.09 -6.10 -8.02
C ALA A 133 -13.15 -6.80 -7.00
N VAL A 134 -13.70 -7.33 -5.90
CA VAL A 134 -12.93 -8.11 -4.93
C VAL A 134 -12.42 -9.41 -5.56
N ALA A 135 -13.28 -10.14 -6.29
CA ALA A 135 -12.94 -11.36 -7.00
C ALA A 135 -11.75 -11.14 -7.95
N GLN A 136 -11.84 -10.13 -8.80
CA GLN A 136 -10.79 -9.77 -9.74
C GLN A 136 -9.48 -9.44 -9.03
N GLN A 137 -9.54 -8.64 -7.97
CA GLN A 137 -8.35 -8.23 -7.22
C GLN A 137 -7.67 -9.38 -6.47
N LEU A 138 -8.42 -10.34 -5.97
CA LEU A 138 -7.89 -11.52 -5.32
C LEU A 138 -7.35 -12.52 -6.35
N ALA A 139 -8.05 -12.75 -7.46
CA ALA A 139 -7.60 -13.61 -8.57
C ALA A 139 -6.27 -13.12 -9.15
N ALA A 140 -6.11 -11.80 -9.36
CA ALA A 140 -4.87 -11.19 -9.80
C ALA A 140 -3.68 -11.39 -8.81
N ARG A 141 -3.98 -11.80 -7.56
CA ARG A 141 -2.98 -12.15 -6.53
C ARG A 141 -2.81 -13.66 -6.33
N GLY A 142 -3.32 -14.46 -7.26
CA GLY A 142 -3.20 -15.92 -7.24
C GLY A 142 -4.13 -16.60 -6.22
N TRP A 143 -5.26 -15.96 -5.86
CA TRP A 143 -6.29 -16.61 -5.06
C TRP A 143 -7.21 -17.43 -5.96
N ARG A 144 -7.58 -18.62 -5.53
CA ARG A 144 -8.72 -19.37 -6.05
C ARG A 144 -10.00 -18.72 -5.53
N ILE A 145 -10.92 -18.38 -6.44
CA ILE A 145 -12.14 -17.64 -6.10
C ILE A 145 -13.37 -18.44 -6.43
N GLU A 146 -14.30 -18.49 -5.50
CA GLU A 146 -15.68 -18.91 -5.72
C GLU A 146 -16.59 -17.71 -5.50
N LEU A 147 -17.31 -17.30 -6.55
CA LEU A 147 -18.25 -16.19 -6.52
C LEU A 147 -19.67 -16.74 -6.56
N ILE A 148 -20.43 -16.51 -5.50
CA ILE A 148 -21.79 -17.04 -5.31
C ILE A 148 -22.77 -15.88 -5.29
N ASP A 149 -23.86 -16.00 -6.05
CA ASP A 149 -24.96 -15.04 -6.05
C ASP A 149 -26.30 -15.78 -6.04
N ALA A 150 -27.34 -15.15 -5.52
CA ALA A 150 -28.69 -15.68 -5.54
C ALA A 150 -29.35 -15.61 -6.94
N ALA A 151 -28.84 -14.71 -7.80
CA ALA A 151 -29.31 -14.54 -9.17
C ALA A 151 -28.46 -15.39 -10.15
N GLU A 152 -29.09 -15.75 -11.28
CA GLU A 152 -28.49 -16.58 -12.33
C GLU A 152 -27.32 -15.89 -13.09
N ALA A 153 -27.17 -14.58 -12.95
CA ALA A 153 -26.13 -13.81 -13.63
C ALA A 153 -25.63 -12.65 -12.75
N PRO A 154 -24.39 -12.19 -12.97
CA PRO A 154 -23.85 -11.04 -12.26
C PRO A 154 -24.65 -9.75 -12.47
N ALA A 155 -24.58 -8.83 -11.52
CA ALA A 155 -25.17 -7.50 -11.57
C ALA A 155 -26.68 -7.46 -11.77
N ARG A 156 -27.42 -8.42 -11.20
CA ARG A 156 -28.91 -8.43 -11.27
C ARG A 156 -29.59 -7.58 -10.20
N GLY A 157 -28.86 -7.11 -9.19
CA GLY A 157 -29.36 -6.15 -8.20
C GLY A 157 -29.06 -4.70 -8.59
N ALA A 158 -28.79 -3.84 -7.61
CA ALA A 158 -28.49 -2.41 -7.82
C ALA A 158 -27.34 -2.14 -8.81
N SER A 159 -26.39 -3.05 -8.93
CA SER A 159 -25.29 -2.97 -9.90
C SER A 159 -25.73 -3.17 -11.36
N GLY A 160 -26.97 -3.59 -11.60
CA GLY A 160 -27.58 -3.74 -12.93
C GLY A 160 -28.35 -2.51 -13.41
N ASN A 161 -28.36 -1.42 -12.66
CA ASN A 161 -29.01 -0.17 -13.08
C ASN A 161 -28.38 0.35 -14.37
N HIS A 162 -29.20 0.98 -15.23
CA HIS A 162 -28.76 1.53 -16.52
C HIS A 162 -27.62 2.54 -16.41
N ALA A 163 -27.57 3.29 -15.30
CA ALA A 163 -26.54 4.26 -15.02
C ALA A 163 -26.28 4.33 -13.51
N ALA A 164 -25.04 4.61 -13.16
CA ALA A 164 -24.61 4.87 -11.78
C ALA A 164 -23.62 6.02 -11.76
N VAL A 165 -23.61 6.76 -10.66
CA VAL A 165 -22.65 7.85 -10.45
C VAL A 165 -21.55 7.38 -9.51
N LEU A 166 -20.33 7.46 -9.99
CA LEU A 166 -19.15 7.23 -9.17
C LEU A 166 -18.67 8.57 -8.58
N ARG A 167 -18.70 8.71 -7.27
CA ARG A 167 -18.27 9.92 -6.58
C ARG A 167 -17.70 9.63 -5.20
N PRO A 168 -16.71 10.41 -4.71
CA PRO A 168 -16.36 10.39 -3.30
C PRO A 168 -17.46 11.05 -2.45
N LEU A 169 -17.49 10.73 -1.18
CA LEU A 169 -18.34 11.41 -0.19
C LEU A 169 -17.47 12.42 0.58
N PRO A 170 -17.47 13.70 0.21
CA PRO A 170 -16.67 14.69 0.92
C PRO A 170 -17.26 14.98 2.30
N SER A 171 -16.39 15.28 3.26
CA SER A 171 -16.77 15.78 4.57
C SER A 171 -15.80 16.89 4.98
N SER A 172 -16.27 17.83 5.83
CA SER A 172 -15.46 18.96 6.28
C SER A 172 -14.29 18.56 7.16
N ASP A 173 -14.39 17.42 7.87
CA ASP A 173 -13.40 16.86 8.79
C ASP A 173 -12.50 15.81 8.15
N ASP A 174 -12.63 15.56 6.85
CA ASP A 174 -11.93 14.48 6.12
C ASP A 174 -11.94 13.14 6.86
N ASN A 175 -13.10 12.75 7.38
CA ASN A 175 -13.27 11.55 8.17
C ASN A 175 -12.93 10.26 7.38
N LEU A 176 -12.95 9.13 8.07
CA LEU A 176 -12.55 7.85 7.50
C LEU A 176 -13.37 7.47 6.25
N LEU A 177 -14.67 7.75 6.26
CA LEU A 177 -15.55 7.45 5.12
C LEU A 177 -15.21 8.33 3.90
N ALA A 178 -14.95 9.62 4.11
CA ALA A 178 -14.52 10.54 3.05
C ALA A 178 -13.20 10.06 2.41
N ARG A 179 -12.24 9.66 3.25
CA ARG A 179 -10.94 9.13 2.78
C ARG A 179 -11.07 7.82 2.03
N TRP A 180 -11.90 6.89 2.49
CA TRP A 180 -12.11 5.60 1.83
C TRP A 180 -12.83 5.75 0.50
N THR A 181 -13.91 6.53 0.46
CA THR A 181 -14.65 6.74 -0.79
C THR A 181 -13.82 7.48 -1.82
N ARG A 182 -12.97 8.43 -1.41
CA ARG A 182 -12.00 9.09 -2.27
C ARG A 182 -10.93 8.12 -2.81
N ALA A 183 -10.38 7.27 -1.96
CA ALA A 183 -9.41 6.26 -2.38
C ALA A 183 -10.02 5.26 -3.38
N GLY A 184 -11.24 4.80 -3.12
CA GLY A 184 -12.01 3.92 -4.02
C GLY A 184 -12.30 4.59 -5.36
N PHE A 185 -12.72 5.86 -5.35
CA PHE A 185 -12.95 6.66 -6.55
C PHE A 185 -11.69 6.77 -7.43
N LEU A 186 -10.56 7.16 -6.83
CA LEU A 186 -9.30 7.30 -7.55
C LEU A 186 -8.79 5.94 -8.09
N HIS A 187 -8.99 4.88 -7.35
CA HIS A 187 -8.62 3.52 -7.78
C HIS A 187 -9.47 3.06 -8.96
N LEU A 188 -10.81 3.16 -8.86
CA LEU A 188 -11.71 2.70 -9.91
C LEU A 188 -11.53 3.50 -11.20
N ARG A 189 -11.41 4.83 -11.12
CA ARG A 189 -11.14 5.68 -12.29
C ARG A 189 -9.89 5.20 -13.05
N ARG A 190 -8.80 4.97 -12.34
CA ARG A 190 -7.56 4.45 -12.94
C ARG A 190 -7.74 3.03 -13.49
N HIS A 191 -8.47 2.19 -12.79
CA HIS A 191 -8.76 0.83 -13.24
C HIS A 191 -9.54 0.84 -14.58
N LEU A 192 -10.55 1.69 -14.72
CA LEU A 192 -11.31 1.85 -15.96
C LEU A 192 -10.43 2.34 -17.11
N GLN A 193 -9.55 3.32 -16.86
CA GLN A 193 -8.56 3.79 -17.85
C GLN A 193 -7.59 2.68 -18.26
N ASN A 194 -7.15 1.84 -17.33
CA ASN A 194 -6.30 0.69 -17.65
C ASN A 194 -7.05 -0.34 -18.50
N LEU A 195 -8.32 -0.63 -18.24
CA LEU A 195 -9.12 -1.52 -19.07
C LEU A 195 -9.22 -1.03 -20.51
N GLU A 196 -9.40 0.27 -20.72
CA GLU A 196 -9.37 0.88 -22.06
C GLU A 196 -8.01 0.72 -22.75
N ALA A 197 -6.91 0.93 -22.00
CA ALA A 197 -5.57 0.75 -22.52
C ALA A 197 -5.28 -0.71 -22.93
N PHE A 198 -5.95 -1.68 -22.31
CA PHE A 198 -5.89 -3.10 -22.68
C PHE A 198 -6.95 -3.53 -23.71
N GLY A 199 -7.58 -2.58 -24.39
CA GLY A 199 -8.54 -2.85 -25.46
C GLY A 199 -9.91 -3.32 -25.00
N GLN A 200 -10.23 -3.20 -23.71
CA GLN A 200 -11.57 -3.38 -23.19
C GLN A 200 -12.33 -2.05 -23.23
N HIS A 201 -13.63 -2.10 -23.42
CA HIS A 201 -14.44 -0.89 -23.58
C HIS A 201 -15.53 -0.80 -22.49
N PRO A 202 -15.16 -0.49 -21.25
CA PRO A 202 -16.13 -0.24 -20.20
C PRO A 202 -16.98 0.99 -20.55
N ARG A 203 -18.28 0.92 -20.32
CA ARG A 203 -19.18 2.07 -20.55
C ARG A 203 -19.08 3.02 -19.36
N TRP A 204 -18.24 4.04 -19.49
CA TRP A 204 -18.09 5.06 -18.47
C TRP A 204 -17.72 6.42 -19.10
N GLN A 205 -17.93 7.49 -18.35
CA GLN A 205 -17.59 8.84 -18.80
C GLN A 205 -17.04 9.65 -17.61
N ASP A 206 -15.95 10.36 -17.82
CA ASP A 206 -15.32 11.26 -16.84
C ASP A 206 -15.94 12.67 -16.95
N CYS A 207 -17.21 12.81 -16.55
CA CYS A 207 -17.98 14.03 -16.68
C CYS A 207 -17.95 14.94 -15.43
N GLY A 208 -17.38 14.47 -14.34
CA GLY A 208 -17.39 15.18 -13.06
C GLY A 208 -18.74 15.09 -12.33
N VAL A 209 -18.74 15.53 -11.07
CA VAL A 209 -19.95 15.62 -10.22
C VAL A 209 -19.94 16.93 -9.46
N LEU A 210 -21.00 17.71 -9.57
CA LEU A 210 -21.22 18.90 -8.78
C LEU A 210 -21.90 18.53 -7.46
N HIS A 211 -21.28 18.87 -6.34
CA HIS A 211 -21.87 18.75 -5.01
C HIS A 211 -22.38 20.11 -4.55
N LEU A 212 -23.65 20.18 -4.22
CA LEU A 212 -24.21 21.37 -3.58
C LEU A 212 -24.06 21.21 -2.05
N ALA A 213 -23.49 22.22 -1.42
CA ALA A 213 -23.49 22.32 0.04
C ALA A 213 -24.92 22.52 0.54
N ARG A 214 -25.29 21.83 1.62
CA ARG A 214 -26.55 22.06 2.34
C ARG A 214 -26.28 22.90 3.58
#